data_cdad2f1ba38cd87559ae93b89b3d2ecb
#
_entry.id   cdad2f1ba38cd87559ae93b89b3d2ecb
#
_cell.length_a   1.000
_cell.length_b   1.000
_cell.length_c   1.000
_cell.angle_alpha   90.00
_cell.angle_beta   90.00
_cell.angle_gamma   90.00
#
_symmetry.space_group_name_H-M   'P 1'
#
loop_
_entity.id
_entity.type
_entity.pdbx_description
1 polymer ?
#
loop_
_entity_poly.entity_id
_entity_poly.type
_entity_poly.pdbx_seq_one_letter_code
_entity_poly.pdbx_strand_id
1 'polypeptide(L)'
;PADWKNHVLGQCNSWLDQGLQPRGITRDLDWGVDVPQEIPGAEGKKLYVWLDAPIGYISATRQWALDNGKDWETYWKNDDTALVHFIGKDNIVFHCLIFPAILKAHGDYILPVNVPANQFLNLEGRKLSTSKNWAVWVHEYCADFPGQEDVLRYNMIKKMPEQSDSEFTWKGFQETNNNELVNNLANFVNRVLVLSHKYYAGIVPAIDHDQDFKSGWETDKTGSYDQEKSV
;
A
#
# COMPACT_ATOMS: atom_id res chain seq x y z
N PRO A 1 9.58 16.90 -2.26
CA PRO A 1 8.62 16.28 -3.17
C PRO A 1 7.21 16.78 -2.85
N ALA A 2 6.54 17.41 -3.84
CA ALA A 2 5.26 18.09 -3.62
C ALA A 2 4.09 17.13 -3.33
N ASP A 3 4.22 15.87 -3.73
CA ASP A 3 3.11 14.90 -3.72
C ASP A 3 3.18 13.88 -2.58
N TRP A 4 4.12 14.04 -1.66
CA TRP A 4 4.21 13.16 -0.50
C TRP A 4 3.17 13.53 0.55
N LYS A 5 2.60 12.53 1.24
CA LYS A 5 1.62 12.76 2.32
C LYS A 5 2.22 13.64 3.43
N ASN A 6 1.41 14.55 3.98
CA ASN A 6 1.86 15.51 4.98
C ASN A 6 2.51 14.87 6.22
N HIS A 7 2.01 13.73 6.68
CA HIS A 7 2.58 13.04 7.84
C HIS A 7 3.96 12.43 7.52
N VAL A 8 4.22 12.01 6.27
CA VAL A 8 5.54 11.53 5.83
C VAL A 8 6.52 12.68 5.83
N LEU A 9 6.15 13.81 5.21
CA LEU A 9 6.98 15.02 5.19
C LEU A 9 7.24 15.56 6.60
N GLY A 10 6.21 15.59 7.45
CA GLY A 10 6.33 16.04 8.83
C GLY A 10 7.32 15.19 9.63
N GLN A 11 7.28 13.87 9.48
CA GLN A 11 8.24 12.99 10.15
C GLN A 11 9.67 13.18 9.61
N CYS A 12 9.83 13.28 8.30
CA CYS A 12 11.15 13.53 7.69
C CYS A 12 11.73 14.87 8.17
N ASN A 13 10.95 15.95 8.13
CA ASN A 13 11.39 17.27 8.58
C ASN A 13 11.75 17.26 10.06
N SER A 14 10.94 16.62 10.90
CA SER A 14 11.25 16.50 12.33
C SER A 14 12.61 15.82 12.58
N TRP A 15 12.97 14.81 11.81
CA TRP A 15 14.28 14.15 11.92
C TRP A 15 15.42 15.04 11.43
N LEU A 16 15.22 15.79 10.35
CA LEU A 16 16.22 16.69 9.81
C LEU A 16 16.44 17.90 10.73
N ASP A 17 15.38 18.47 11.29
CA ASP A 17 15.45 19.63 12.18
C ASP A 17 16.12 19.29 13.52
N GLN A 18 15.94 18.07 14.01
CA GLN A 18 16.64 17.58 15.22
C GLN A 18 18.14 17.31 14.97
N GLY A 19 18.56 17.28 13.71
CA GLY A 19 19.89 16.89 13.30
C GLY A 19 20.08 15.36 13.29
N LEU A 20 20.55 14.85 12.17
CA LEU A 20 20.83 13.41 12.02
C LEU A 20 22.06 13.05 12.86
N GLN A 21 21.88 12.15 13.81
CA GLN A 21 22.97 11.65 14.65
C GLN A 21 23.71 10.49 13.94
N PRO A 22 25.03 10.35 14.18
CA PRO A 22 25.79 9.20 13.71
C PRO A 22 25.13 7.89 14.15
N ARG A 23 25.01 6.94 13.24
CA ARG A 23 24.45 5.60 13.52
C ARG A 23 25.50 4.54 13.33
N GLY A 24 25.65 3.66 14.33
CA GLY A 24 26.48 2.48 14.19
C GLY A 24 25.90 1.55 13.13
N ILE A 25 26.71 1.23 12.14
CA ILE A 25 26.33 0.34 11.01
C ILE A 25 26.71 -1.10 11.27
N THR A 26 27.33 -1.39 12.39
CA THR A 26 27.77 -2.75 12.77
C THR A 26 27.05 -3.21 14.05
N ARG A 27 26.99 -4.53 14.25
CA ARG A 27 26.45 -5.18 15.45
C ARG A 27 27.32 -6.35 15.86
N ASP A 28 27.35 -6.61 17.16
CA ASP A 28 27.94 -7.81 17.76
C ASP A 28 26.89 -8.92 17.73
N LEU A 29 26.88 -9.72 16.68
CA LEU A 29 25.93 -10.80 16.43
C LEU A 29 26.68 -12.02 15.88
N ASP A 30 26.18 -13.22 16.21
CA ASP A 30 26.73 -14.47 15.70
C ASP A 30 26.29 -14.78 14.26
N TRP A 31 25.21 -14.14 13.80
CA TRP A 31 24.64 -14.36 12.47
C TRP A 31 24.39 -13.03 11.76
N GLY A 32 24.63 -12.99 10.46
CA GLY A 32 24.40 -11.83 9.61
C GLY A 32 25.47 -11.68 8.52
N VAL A 33 25.41 -10.59 7.78
CA VAL A 33 26.43 -10.24 6.76
C VAL A 33 27.68 -9.75 7.47
N ASP A 34 28.82 -10.36 7.17
CA ASP A 34 30.11 -9.95 7.74
C ASP A 34 30.51 -8.55 7.28
N VAL A 35 31.06 -7.77 8.18
CA VAL A 35 31.71 -6.51 7.83
C VAL A 35 32.99 -6.83 7.05
N PRO A 36 33.31 -6.10 5.96
CA PRO A 36 34.56 -6.31 5.21
C PRO A 36 35.78 -6.26 6.15
N GLN A 37 36.66 -7.25 5.99
CA GLN A 37 37.82 -7.42 6.91
C GLN A 37 38.85 -6.32 6.78
N GLU A 38 38.81 -5.54 5.70
CA GLU A 38 39.67 -4.39 5.46
C GLU A 38 39.37 -3.20 6.38
N ILE A 39 38.23 -3.23 7.08
CA ILE A 39 37.82 -2.17 8.03
C ILE A 39 38.41 -2.45 9.41
N PRO A 40 39.37 -1.63 9.89
CA PRO A 40 40.01 -1.87 11.18
C PRO A 40 38.99 -1.83 12.34
N GLY A 41 39.08 -2.79 13.26
CA GLY A 41 38.23 -2.88 14.45
C GLY A 41 36.83 -3.42 14.16
N ALA A 42 36.60 -4.01 12.99
CA ALA A 42 35.33 -4.61 12.61
C ALA A 42 35.35 -6.15 12.64
N GLU A 43 36.43 -6.75 13.16
CA GLU A 43 36.59 -8.19 13.21
C GLU A 43 35.43 -8.86 13.98
N GLY A 44 34.81 -9.82 13.37
CA GLY A 44 33.67 -10.59 13.93
C GLY A 44 32.35 -9.81 13.99
N LYS A 45 32.33 -8.56 13.55
CA LYS A 45 31.08 -7.79 13.54
C LYS A 45 30.25 -8.09 12.29
N LYS A 46 28.94 -7.95 12.45
CA LYS A 46 27.96 -8.07 11.37
C LYS A 46 27.40 -6.72 10.97
N LEU A 47 26.99 -6.57 9.72
CA LEU A 47 26.26 -5.38 9.27
C LEU A 47 24.91 -5.29 9.97
N TYR A 48 24.51 -4.07 10.28
CA TYR A 48 23.18 -3.81 10.84
C TYR A 48 22.12 -4.06 9.77
N VAL A 49 21.20 -5.01 10.04
CA VAL A 49 20.21 -5.50 9.10
C VAL A 49 19.41 -4.41 8.37
N TRP A 50 19.12 -3.29 9.00
CA TRP A 50 18.38 -2.20 8.35
C TRP A 50 19.20 -1.38 7.35
N LEU A 51 20.50 -1.61 7.26
CA LEU A 51 21.33 -1.02 6.21
C LEU A 51 21.38 -1.89 4.95
N ASP A 52 21.35 -3.20 5.12
CA ASP A 52 21.38 -4.14 3.99
C ASP A 52 19.98 -4.55 3.53
N ALA A 53 18.98 -4.58 4.42
CA ALA A 53 17.61 -5.01 4.10
C ALA A 53 16.98 -4.28 2.90
N PRO A 54 17.08 -2.94 2.75
CA PRO A 54 16.55 -2.26 1.58
C PRO A 54 17.25 -2.64 0.26
N ILE A 55 18.50 -3.12 0.31
CA ILE A 55 19.21 -3.65 -0.87
C ILE A 55 18.51 -4.90 -1.40
N GLY A 56 17.78 -5.60 -0.55
CA GLY A 56 16.94 -6.74 -0.92
C GLY A 56 15.93 -6.44 -2.03
N TYR A 57 15.42 -5.21 -2.13
CA TYR A 57 14.55 -4.80 -3.23
C TYR A 57 15.26 -4.86 -4.58
N ILE A 58 16.51 -4.38 -4.62
CA ILE A 58 17.35 -4.41 -5.82
C ILE A 58 17.71 -5.87 -6.14
N SER A 59 18.11 -6.65 -5.14
CA SER A 59 18.47 -8.06 -5.29
C SER A 59 17.31 -8.90 -5.83
N ALA A 60 16.10 -8.67 -5.31
CA ALA A 60 14.89 -9.34 -5.78
C ALA A 60 14.56 -8.99 -7.24
N THR A 61 14.65 -7.71 -7.60
CA THR A 61 14.45 -7.26 -8.99
C THR A 61 15.49 -7.88 -9.91
N ARG A 62 16.77 -7.91 -9.47
CA ARG A 62 17.85 -8.50 -10.25
C ARG A 62 17.64 -9.99 -10.48
N GLN A 63 17.27 -10.74 -9.44
CA GLN A 63 17.00 -12.17 -9.56
C GLN A 63 15.82 -12.42 -10.50
N TRP A 64 14.71 -11.71 -10.32
CA TRP A 64 13.55 -11.81 -11.21
C TRP A 64 13.92 -11.51 -12.67
N ALA A 65 14.71 -10.47 -12.91
CA ALA A 65 15.13 -10.10 -14.26
C ALA A 65 16.00 -11.18 -14.91
N LEU A 66 16.94 -11.76 -14.15
CA LEU A 66 17.76 -12.88 -14.62
C LEU A 66 16.90 -14.07 -15.01
N ASP A 67 15.93 -14.45 -14.16
CA ASP A 67 15.04 -15.58 -14.39
C ASP A 67 14.12 -15.38 -15.62
N ASN A 68 13.85 -14.12 -15.98
CA ASN A 68 12.96 -13.76 -17.08
C ASN A 68 13.66 -13.17 -18.31
N GLY A 69 14.99 -13.21 -18.38
CA GLY A 69 15.76 -12.65 -19.48
C GLY A 69 15.56 -11.15 -19.68
N LYS A 70 15.39 -10.40 -18.58
CA LYS A 70 15.20 -8.95 -18.57
C LYS A 70 16.43 -8.23 -18.05
N ASP A 71 16.52 -6.94 -18.32
CA ASP A 71 17.53 -6.06 -17.75
C ASP A 71 16.99 -5.41 -16.47
N TRP A 72 17.59 -5.73 -15.33
CA TRP A 72 17.19 -5.18 -14.02
C TRP A 72 17.54 -3.70 -13.87
N GLU A 73 18.57 -3.21 -14.59
CA GLU A 73 19.03 -1.82 -14.49
C GLU A 73 17.97 -0.84 -15.00
N THR A 74 17.15 -1.25 -15.96
CA THR A 74 16.02 -0.45 -16.44
C THR A 74 15.01 -0.10 -15.33
N TYR A 75 14.93 -0.89 -14.29
CA TYR A 75 14.01 -0.68 -13.16
C TYR A 75 14.62 0.18 -12.03
N TRP A 76 15.96 0.28 -11.97
CA TRP A 76 16.62 0.94 -10.85
C TRP A 76 17.54 2.09 -11.24
N LYS A 77 17.89 2.20 -12.53
CA LYS A 77 18.88 3.18 -13.02
C LYS A 77 18.39 4.03 -14.19
N ASN A 78 17.19 3.77 -14.70
CA ASN A 78 16.66 4.53 -15.84
C ASN A 78 15.80 5.70 -15.34
N ASP A 79 16.08 6.91 -15.80
CA ASP A 79 15.35 8.13 -15.45
C ASP A 79 13.88 8.13 -15.88
N ASP A 80 13.49 7.28 -16.86
CA ASP A 80 12.09 7.08 -17.26
C ASP A 80 11.32 6.15 -16.29
N THR A 81 11.97 5.60 -15.28
CA THR A 81 11.35 4.72 -14.29
C THR A 81 10.97 5.49 -13.03
N ALA A 82 9.75 5.31 -12.56
CA ALA A 82 9.26 5.87 -11.30
C ALA A 82 9.36 4.84 -10.17
N LEU A 83 10.17 5.12 -9.15
CA LEU A 83 10.28 4.29 -7.95
C LEU A 83 9.28 4.77 -6.90
N VAL A 84 8.38 3.88 -6.45
CA VAL A 84 7.41 4.15 -5.40
C VAL A 84 7.51 3.07 -4.32
N HIS A 85 7.63 3.51 -3.06
CA HIS A 85 7.68 2.60 -1.91
C HIS A 85 6.36 2.63 -1.13
N PHE A 86 5.63 1.51 -1.10
CA PHE A 86 4.47 1.33 -0.23
C PHE A 86 4.93 0.71 1.09
N ILE A 87 4.79 1.44 2.19
CA ILE A 87 5.34 1.06 3.50
C ILE A 87 4.37 1.34 4.66
N GLY A 88 4.69 0.80 5.84
CA GLY A 88 4.11 1.27 7.09
C GLY A 88 4.86 2.49 7.66
N LYS A 89 4.19 3.30 8.48
CA LYS A 89 4.76 4.53 9.07
C LYS A 89 6.05 4.35 9.86
N ASP A 90 6.27 3.16 10.41
CA ASP A 90 7.48 2.79 11.15
C ASP A 90 8.74 2.73 10.27
N ASN A 91 8.55 2.63 8.95
CA ASN A 91 9.64 2.57 7.97
C ASN A 91 9.92 3.88 7.23
N ILE A 92 9.23 4.98 7.58
CA ILE A 92 9.37 6.27 6.88
C ILE A 92 10.83 6.74 6.86
N VAL A 93 11.50 6.75 8.01
CA VAL A 93 12.88 7.26 8.10
C VAL A 93 13.83 6.48 7.21
N PHE A 94 13.67 5.16 7.15
CA PHE A 94 14.53 4.32 6.31
C PHE A 94 14.28 4.54 4.81
N HIS A 95 13.03 4.60 4.39
CA HIS A 95 12.70 4.70 2.96
C HIS A 95 12.72 6.12 2.41
N CYS A 96 12.59 7.13 3.29
CA CYS A 96 12.60 8.53 2.88
C CYS A 96 13.94 9.24 3.08
N LEU A 97 14.79 8.79 4.01
CA LEU A 97 16.06 9.44 4.33
C LEU A 97 17.26 8.50 4.12
N ILE A 98 17.30 7.35 4.81
CA ILE A 98 18.51 6.50 4.87
C ILE A 98 18.74 5.80 3.53
N PHE A 99 17.75 5.06 3.02
CA PHE A 99 17.91 4.33 1.76
C PHE A 99 18.16 5.26 0.56
N PRO A 100 17.42 6.38 0.38
CA PRO A 100 17.77 7.36 -0.65
C PRO A 100 19.16 7.94 -0.50
N ALA A 101 19.64 8.17 0.72
CA ALA A 101 21.02 8.63 0.95
C ALA A 101 22.06 7.60 0.53
N ILE A 102 21.81 6.31 0.79
CA ILE A 102 22.66 5.21 0.34
C ILE A 102 22.70 5.14 -1.19
N LEU A 103 21.52 5.16 -1.84
CA LEU A 103 21.40 5.13 -3.30
C LEU A 103 22.13 6.31 -3.95
N LYS A 104 21.95 7.51 -3.40
CA LYS A 104 22.61 8.71 -3.89
C LYS A 104 24.14 8.69 -3.67
N ALA A 105 24.60 8.16 -2.55
CA ALA A 105 26.03 8.04 -2.25
C ALA A 105 26.71 7.00 -3.14
N HIS A 106 26.00 5.95 -3.53
CA HIS A 106 26.49 4.96 -4.50
C HIS A 106 26.59 5.57 -5.90
N GLY A 107 25.67 6.44 -6.28
CA GLY A 107 25.48 6.95 -7.64
C GLY A 107 24.58 6.03 -8.49
N ASP A 108 24.26 6.44 -9.70
CA ASP A 108 23.58 5.66 -10.76
C ASP A 108 22.16 5.15 -10.45
N TYR A 109 21.68 5.22 -9.21
CA TYR A 109 20.33 4.77 -8.84
C TYR A 109 19.31 5.90 -8.84
N ILE A 110 18.11 5.61 -9.33
CA ILE A 110 16.96 6.52 -9.21
C ILE A 110 16.53 6.64 -7.74
N LEU A 111 15.95 7.78 -7.39
CA LEU A 111 15.41 8.02 -6.06
C LEU A 111 13.88 7.87 -6.07
N PRO A 112 13.25 7.56 -4.92
CA PRO A 112 11.80 7.42 -4.86
C PRO A 112 11.08 8.75 -5.18
N VAL A 113 10.14 8.70 -6.12
CA VAL A 113 9.26 9.82 -6.45
C VAL A 113 8.15 9.97 -5.42
N ASN A 114 7.69 8.84 -4.82
CA ASN A 114 6.70 8.86 -3.77
C ASN A 114 6.90 7.69 -2.78
N VAL A 115 6.52 7.92 -1.52
CA VAL A 115 6.57 6.93 -0.43
C VAL A 115 5.22 6.95 0.30
N PRO A 116 4.18 6.29 -0.24
CA PRO A 116 2.91 6.13 0.44
C PRO A 116 3.09 5.29 1.71
N ALA A 117 3.01 5.93 2.87
CA ALA A 117 3.11 5.27 4.16
C ALA A 117 1.72 5.15 4.79
N ASN A 118 1.34 3.93 5.16
CA ASN A 118 0.12 3.67 5.89
C ASN A 118 0.37 3.73 7.40
N GLN A 119 -0.66 4.11 8.13
CA GLN A 119 -0.73 4.03 9.58
C GLN A 119 -0.92 2.56 10.02
N PHE A 120 -1.17 2.29 11.30
CA PHE A 120 -1.35 0.92 11.78
C PHE A 120 -2.80 0.45 11.68
N LEU A 121 -2.97 -0.81 11.33
CA LEU A 121 -4.22 -1.55 11.51
C LEU A 121 -4.13 -2.33 12.84
N ASN A 122 -5.03 -2.05 13.76
CA ASN A 122 -5.16 -2.76 15.01
C ASN A 122 -6.22 -3.87 14.93
N LEU A 123 -6.21 -4.80 15.86
CA LEU A 123 -7.17 -5.90 15.98
C LEU A 123 -7.78 -5.88 17.39
N GLU A 124 -9.10 -5.69 17.46
CA GLU A 124 -9.86 -5.71 18.73
C GLU A 124 -9.19 -4.88 19.84
N GLY A 125 -8.88 -3.60 19.53
CA GLY A 125 -8.29 -2.66 20.46
C GLY A 125 -6.80 -2.85 20.75
N ARG A 126 -6.13 -3.80 20.09
CA ARG A 126 -4.71 -4.09 20.32
C ARG A 126 -3.91 -4.13 19.04
N LYS A 127 -2.63 -3.80 19.14
CA LYS A 127 -1.69 -3.90 18.01
C LYS A 127 -1.59 -5.36 17.54
N LEU A 128 -1.69 -5.58 16.22
CA LEU A 128 -1.40 -6.87 15.59
C LEU A 128 0.02 -7.35 15.96
N SER A 129 0.14 -8.63 16.28
CA SER A 129 1.41 -9.23 16.65
C SER A 129 1.44 -10.71 16.31
N THR A 130 2.27 -11.07 15.34
CA THR A 130 2.47 -12.47 14.95
C THR A 130 3.15 -13.28 16.06
N SER A 131 4.14 -12.68 16.74
CA SER A 131 4.87 -13.35 17.84
C SER A 131 3.99 -13.63 19.06
N LYS A 132 2.89 -12.89 19.24
CA LYS A 132 1.90 -13.11 20.32
C LYS A 132 0.67 -13.86 19.83
N ASN A 133 0.69 -14.36 18.61
CA ASN A 133 -0.47 -15.01 17.96
C ASN A 133 -1.75 -14.15 18.04
N TRP A 134 -1.59 -12.80 17.93
CA TRP A 134 -2.69 -11.87 17.94
C TRP A 134 -2.85 -11.28 16.53
N ALA A 135 -3.46 -12.06 15.65
CA ALA A 135 -3.68 -11.74 14.25
C ALA A 135 -4.88 -12.53 13.71
N VAL A 136 -5.47 -12.08 12.62
CA VAL A 136 -6.35 -12.88 11.78
C VAL A 136 -5.49 -13.53 10.71
N TRP A 137 -5.34 -14.85 10.78
CA TRP A 137 -4.59 -15.60 9.79
C TRP A 137 -5.45 -15.86 8.56
N VAL A 138 -5.03 -15.34 7.42
CA VAL A 138 -5.83 -15.40 6.19
C VAL A 138 -6.14 -16.83 5.76
N HIS A 139 -5.20 -17.77 5.92
CA HIS A 139 -5.43 -19.18 5.60
C HIS A 139 -6.47 -19.84 6.52
N GLU A 140 -6.52 -19.48 7.80
CA GLU A 140 -7.55 -19.94 8.74
C GLU A 140 -8.91 -19.32 8.39
N TYR A 141 -8.92 -18.01 8.12
CA TYR A 141 -10.13 -17.32 7.65
C TYR A 141 -10.72 -18.00 6.40
N CYS A 142 -9.89 -18.29 5.38
CA CYS A 142 -10.36 -18.94 4.15
C CYS A 142 -10.86 -20.37 4.39
N ALA A 143 -10.34 -21.06 5.38
CA ALA A 143 -10.82 -22.38 5.79
C ALA A 143 -12.17 -22.31 6.53
N ASP A 144 -12.33 -21.34 7.43
CA ASP A 144 -13.54 -21.12 8.22
C ASP A 144 -14.70 -20.51 7.40
N PHE A 145 -14.36 -19.68 6.40
CA PHE A 145 -15.31 -18.95 5.56
C PHE A 145 -15.01 -19.16 4.06
N PRO A 146 -15.16 -20.38 3.53
CA PRO A 146 -14.85 -20.66 2.13
C PRO A 146 -15.74 -19.85 1.19
N GLY A 147 -15.11 -19.23 0.15
CA GLY A 147 -15.80 -18.36 -0.81
C GLY A 147 -16.13 -16.96 -0.30
N GLN A 148 -15.60 -16.58 0.86
CA GLN A 148 -15.81 -15.24 1.45
C GLN A 148 -14.53 -14.37 1.38
N GLU A 149 -13.56 -14.72 0.57
CA GLU A 149 -12.28 -14.02 0.46
C GLU A 149 -12.46 -12.55 0.04
N ASP A 150 -13.41 -12.28 -0.85
CA ASP A 150 -13.69 -10.92 -1.33
C ASP A 150 -14.41 -10.07 -0.28
N VAL A 151 -15.16 -10.68 0.63
CA VAL A 151 -15.75 -9.98 1.79
C VAL A 151 -14.64 -9.44 2.71
N LEU A 152 -13.61 -10.27 2.95
CA LEU A 152 -12.44 -9.83 3.73
C LEU A 152 -11.68 -8.72 3.00
N ARG A 153 -11.40 -8.89 1.69
CA ARG A 153 -10.73 -7.86 0.87
C ARG A 153 -11.46 -6.53 0.91
N TYR A 154 -12.78 -6.56 0.72
CA TYR A 154 -13.61 -5.36 0.80
C TYR A 154 -13.45 -4.66 2.16
N ASN A 155 -13.55 -5.41 3.26
CA ASN A 155 -13.39 -4.86 4.60
C ASN A 155 -11.98 -4.27 4.82
N MET A 156 -10.94 -4.95 4.36
CA MET A 156 -9.55 -4.47 4.48
C MET A 156 -9.33 -3.18 3.70
N ILE A 157 -9.87 -3.07 2.47
CA ILE A 157 -9.77 -1.85 1.67
C ILE A 157 -10.52 -0.70 2.36
N LYS A 158 -11.73 -0.95 2.85
CA LYS A 158 -12.52 0.04 3.57
C LYS A 158 -11.84 0.53 4.85
N LYS A 159 -11.13 -0.35 5.54
CA LYS A 159 -10.42 -0.07 6.80
C LYS A 159 -8.95 0.29 6.61
N MET A 160 -8.52 0.50 5.37
CA MET A 160 -7.12 0.83 5.07
C MET A 160 -6.67 2.06 5.88
N PRO A 161 -5.62 1.95 6.69
CA PRO A 161 -5.17 3.03 7.57
C PRO A 161 -4.33 4.06 6.82
N GLU A 162 -4.92 4.78 5.88
CA GLU A 162 -4.16 5.70 5.03
C GLU A 162 -3.71 6.98 5.74
N GLN A 163 -4.56 7.54 6.61
CA GLN A 163 -4.32 8.84 7.26
C GLN A 163 -4.20 8.74 8.78
N SER A 164 -4.88 7.79 9.39
CA SER A 164 -4.87 7.51 10.82
C SER A 164 -4.87 6.02 11.07
N ASP A 165 -4.49 5.62 12.29
CA ASP A 165 -4.63 4.23 12.70
C ASP A 165 -6.09 3.81 12.58
N SER A 166 -6.32 2.61 12.10
CA SER A 166 -7.65 2.02 11.97
C SER A 166 -7.74 0.71 12.75
N GLU A 167 -8.94 0.15 12.81
CA GLU A 167 -9.20 -1.03 13.63
C GLU A 167 -10.05 -2.04 12.86
N PHE A 168 -9.61 -3.29 12.89
CA PHE A 168 -10.42 -4.44 12.54
C PHE A 168 -11.07 -5.01 13.80
N THR A 169 -12.40 -5.18 13.75
CA THR A 169 -13.16 -5.93 14.75
C THR A 169 -14.10 -6.90 14.03
N TRP A 170 -14.33 -8.08 14.60
CA TRP A 170 -15.28 -9.03 14.02
C TRP A 170 -16.70 -8.48 13.95
N LYS A 171 -17.10 -7.70 14.94
CA LYS A 171 -18.38 -6.98 14.92
C LYS A 171 -18.46 -6.00 13.76
N GLY A 172 -17.44 -5.15 13.58
CA GLY A 172 -17.38 -4.19 12.47
C GLY A 172 -17.30 -4.87 11.11
N PHE A 173 -16.64 -6.02 11.02
CA PHE A 173 -16.62 -6.85 9.82
C PHE A 173 -18.03 -7.35 9.46
N GLN A 174 -18.76 -7.91 10.42
CA GLN A 174 -20.15 -8.37 10.23
C GLN A 174 -21.08 -7.21 9.85
N GLU A 175 -20.97 -6.07 10.52
CA GLU A 175 -21.76 -4.86 10.22
C GLU A 175 -21.48 -4.35 8.80
N THR A 176 -20.24 -4.30 8.38
CA THR A 176 -19.84 -3.89 7.02
C THR A 176 -20.42 -4.85 5.96
N ASN A 177 -20.29 -6.15 6.18
CA ASN A 177 -20.89 -7.14 5.28
C ASN A 177 -22.40 -6.95 5.16
N ASN A 178 -23.11 -6.86 6.29
CA ASN A 178 -24.57 -6.79 6.29
C ASN A 178 -25.10 -5.48 5.72
N ASN A 179 -24.50 -4.36 6.09
CA ASN A 179 -25.02 -3.05 5.71
C ASN A 179 -24.60 -2.65 4.28
N GLU A 180 -23.40 -2.99 3.87
CA GLU A 180 -22.85 -2.49 2.58
C GLU A 180 -22.94 -3.53 1.48
N LEU A 181 -22.49 -4.77 1.73
CA LEU A 181 -22.55 -5.79 0.69
C LEU A 181 -23.96 -6.36 0.53
N VAL A 182 -24.65 -6.70 1.63
CA VAL A 182 -25.99 -7.29 1.56
C VAL A 182 -27.06 -6.23 1.33
N ASN A 183 -27.20 -5.27 2.26
CA ASN A 183 -28.31 -4.33 2.23
C ASN A 183 -28.17 -3.24 1.15
N ASN A 184 -26.96 -2.89 0.75
CA ASN A 184 -26.73 -1.86 -0.27
C ASN A 184 -26.44 -2.49 -1.64
N LEU A 185 -25.28 -3.12 -1.81
CA LEU A 185 -24.85 -3.64 -3.11
C LEU A 185 -25.74 -4.75 -3.64
N ALA A 186 -25.97 -5.81 -2.86
CA ALA A 186 -26.80 -6.95 -3.29
C ALA A 186 -28.25 -6.53 -3.52
N ASN A 187 -28.80 -5.64 -2.69
CA ASN A 187 -30.14 -5.10 -2.88
C ASN A 187 -30.24 -4.26 -4.16
N PHE A 188 -29.23 -3.43 -4.44
CA PHE A 188 -29.16 -2.67 -5.70
C PHE A 188 -29.16 -3.62 -6.91
N VAL A 189 -28.28 -4.61 -6.93
CA VAL A 189 -28.19 -5.61 -8.01
C VAL A 189 -29.49 -6.35 -8.17
N ASN A 190 -30.09 -6.84 -7.07
CA ASN A 190 -31.37 -7.53 -7.08
C ASN A 190 -32.49 -6.67 -7.67
N ARG A 191 -32.59 -5.40 -7.26
CA ARG A 191 -33.60 -4.48 -7.82
C ARG A 191 -33.41 -4.24 -9.30
N VAL A 192 -32.18 -4.02 -9.74
CA VAL A 192 -31.89 -3.83 -11.18
C VAL A 192 -32.29 -5.07 -11.96
N LEU A 193 -31.91 -6.27 -11.52
CA LEU A 193 -32.26 -7.51 -12.20
C LEU A 193 -33.77 -7.75 -12.23
N VAL A 194 -34.48 -7.55 -11.10
CA VAL A 194 -35.94 -7.71 -11.04
C VAL A 194 -36.63 -6.74 -11.99
N LEU A 195 -36.21 -5.47 -12.04
CA LEU A 195 -36.80 -4.48 -12.95
C LEU A 195 -36.47 -4.81 -14.42
N SER A 196 -35.25 -5.25 -14.70
CA SER A 196 -34.85 -5.67 -16.06
C SER A 196 -35.69 -6.86 -16.53
N HIS A 197 -35.92 -7.85 -15.68
CA HIS A 197 -36.81 -8.96 -16.02
C HIS A 197 -38.27 -8.51 -16.23
N LYS A 198 -38.74 -7.63 -15.34
CA LYS A 198 -40.14 -7.16 -15.42
C LYS A 198 -40.43 -6.31 -16.64
N TYR A 199 -39.54 -5.41 -17.03
CA TYR A 199 -39.81 -4.43 -18.08
C TYR A 199 -39.14 -4.72 -19.40
N TYR A 200 -38.07 -5.51 -19.41
CA TYR A 200 -37.25 -5.81 -20.58
C TYR A 200 -37.06 -7.31 -20.86
N ALA A 201 -37.82 -8.17 -20.18
CA ALA A 201 -37.70 -9.64 -20.30
C ALA A 201 -36.27 -10.17 -20.04
N GLY A 202 -35.49 -9.49 -19.19
CA GLY A 202 -34.09 -9.82 -18.87
C GLY A 202 -33.08 -9.41 -19.95
N ILE A 203 -33.50 -8.68 -20.99
CA ILE A 203 -32.62 -8.17 -22.03
C ILE A 203 -32.17 -6.75 -21.62
N VAL A 204 -30.87 -6.48 -21.68
CA VAL A 204 -30.36 -5.12 -21.52
C VAL A 204 -30.78 -4.30 -22.74
N PRO A 205 -31.55 -3.19 -22.57
CA PRO A 205 -31.95 -2.35 -23.68
C PRO A 205 -30.71 -1.76 -24.36
N ALA A 206 -30.76 -1.64 -25.70
CA ALA A 206 -29.72 -0.94 -26.44
C ALA A 206 -29.74 0.54 -26.04
N ILE A 207 -28.60 1.06 -25.61
CA ILE A 207 -28.43 2.48 -25.31
C ILE A 207 -28.09 3.19 -26.63
N ASP A 208 -28.90 4.15 -27.03
CA ASP A 208 -28.54 5.08 -28.09
C ASP A 208 -27.58 6.14 -27.48
N HIS A 209 -26.28 5.88 -27.63
CA HIS A 209 -25.24 6.72 -27.06
C HIS A 209 -25.29 8.20 -27.47
N ASP A 210 -25.98 8.52 -28.58
CA ASP A 210 -26.07 9.90 -29.05
C ASP A 210 -27.24 10.70 -28.46
N GLN A 211 -28.26 10.06 -27.93
CA GLN A 211 -29.43 10.75 -27.36
C GLN A 211 -29.52 10.67 -25.84
N ASP A 212 -29.20 9.54 -25.24
CA ASP A 212 -29.43 9.34 -23.80
C ASP A 212 -28.36 9.95 -22.88
N PHE A 213 -27.14 10.17 -23.39
CA PHE A 213 -26.07 10.83 -22.60
C PHE A 213 -26.16 12.37 -22.58
N LYS A 214 -26.94 12.98 -23.48
CA LYS A 214 -27.07 14.47 -23.53
C LYS A 214 -28.08 15.05 -22.56
N SER A 215 -28.89 14.24 -21.92
CA SER A 215 -30.02 14.74 -21.10
C SER A 215 -29.78 14.72 -19.58
N GLY A 216 -28.64 14.24 -19.07
CA GLY A 216 -28.46 14.07 -17.64
C GLY A 216 -27.10 14.47 -17.04
N TRP A 217 -26.08 14.72 -17.86
CA TRP A 217 -24.71 14.88 -17.35
C TRP A 217 -23.94 15.96 -18.15
N GLU A 218 -24.33 17.22 -18.02
CA GLU A 218 -23.45 18.31 -18.42
C GLU A 218 -22.44 18.57 -17.28
N THR A 219 -21.19 18.16 -17.45
CA THR A 219 -20.10 18.70 -16.66
C THR A 219 -19.84 20.12 -17.12
N ASP A 220 -19.78 21.06 -16.20
CA ASP A 220 -19.29 22.40 -16.54
C ASP A 220 -17.84 22.34 -17.05
N LYS A 221 -17.37 23.39 -17.68
CA LYS A 221 -16.02 23.48 -18.24
C LYS A 221 -14.90 23.38 -17.19
N THR A 222 -15.23 23.28 -15.91
CA THR A 222 -14.31 23.15 -14.77
C THR A 222 -14.31 21.76 -14.16
N GLY A 223 -15.15 20.82 -14.64
CA GLY A 223 -15.21 19.44 -14.16
C GLY A 223 -15.93 19.25 -12.83
N SER A 224 -16.66 20.27 -12.34
CA SER A 224 -17.46 20.15 -11.13
C SER A 224 -18.89 19.65 -11.45
N TYR A 225 -19.40 18.82 -10.56
CA TYR A 225 -20.75 18.24 -10.61
C TYR A 225 -21.77 19.28 -10.11
N ASP A 226 -22.77 19.61 -10.93
CA ASP A 226 -23.90 20.43 -10.49
C ASP A 226 -25.02 19.50 -9.98
N GLN A 227 -25.21 19.41 -8.66
CA GLN A 227 -26.23 18.58 -8.02
C GLN A 227 -27.65 19.16 -8.06
N GLU A 228 -27.86 20.35 -8.61
CA GLU A 228 -29.15 21.07 -8.48
C GLU A 228 -30.17 20.81 -9.59
N LYS A 229 -29.91 19.92 -10.56
CA LYS A 229 -30.86 19.66 -11.67
C LYS A 229 -31.39 18.25 -11.79
N SER A 230 -31.57 17.53 -10.67
CA SER A 230 -32.35 16.29 -10.70
C SER A 230 -33.62 16.44 -9.89
N VAL A 231 -34.68 16.85 -10.55
CA VAL A 231 -36.07 16.64 -10.11
C VAL A 231 -36.70 15.56 -10.97
#